data_4ee31740718a17251cdb8144309ac361
#
_entry.id   4ee31740718a17251cdb8144309ac361
#
_cell.length_a   1.000
_cell.length_b   1.000
_cell.length_c   1.000
_cell.angle_alpha   90.00
_cell.angle_beta   90.00
_cell.angle_gamma   90.00
#
_symmetry.space_group_name_H-M   'P 1'
#
loop_
_entity.id
_entity.type
_entity.pdbx_description
1 polymer ?
#
loop_
_entity_poly.entity_id
_entity_poly.type
_entity_poly.pdbx_seq_one_letter_code
_entity_poly.pdbx_strand_id
1 'polypeptide(L)'
;MRTLWRFIAGFFKWTWRLLNFVREFVLNLFFIFLVLVGVGIWMQVSSSNTSEHAERGALLLDISGVIVDKPSSTSRLSVIGRQLFGASSDRLQENSLFDIVNTIRQAKDDRNITGIVMDLKNFAGADQPSMQYIGKALREFRDSGKPVFAVGDNFSQGQYYLASFANKIYLSPQGSVDLHGFATNGLYYKSLLDKLKVSTHVFRVGTYKSAVEPFIRDDMSPAAREADSRWIGELWQNYLDTVAANRQIPAQQVFPGAQAMLDGLTKVDGDTAKYALDNKLVDALASSAEVEKMLTKQFGWSKADKNYRAVSYYDYSLKTPADTGDSIGVIFANGAIMDGEETPGNVGGDTTAAQIREARLDPKVKAIVLRVNSPGGSVSASEVIRAELAAAKAAGKPVVVSMGGMAASGGYWISTPASYIVANPSTLTGSIGIFGVINTVENSLDSIGVHTDGVATSPLADISITKALPPEVQQMMQLSIENGYKRFITLVADARKTTPEQIDKIAQGHVWTGQDAKANGLVDSLGDFDDAIAKAAELAKLKQWHIAYYQDEPTFVDMVMDSMSGSVRAMLPEAIQAMLPAPFASAASAVKAESDKLAAFNDPQNRYAFCLTCANVR
;
A
#
# COMPACT_ATOMS: atom_id res chain seq x y z
N MET A 1 -6.56 -68.95 -30.28
CA MET A 1 -7.25 -68.05 -29.36
C MET A 1 -6.72 -68.04 -27.92
N ARG A 2 -6.43 -69.19 -27.28
CA ARG A 2 -5.90 -69.24 -25.88
C ARG A 2 -4.52 -68.58 -25.67
N THR A 3 -3.65 -68.62 -26.65
CA THR A 3 -2.31 -68.00 -26.60
C THR A 3 -2.35 -66.49 -26.71
N LEU A 4 -3.21 -65.94 -27.55
CA LEU A 4 -3.40 -64.48 -27.71
C LEU A 4 -3.98 -63.85 -26.43
N TRP A 5 -4.93 -64.57 -25.79
CA TRP A 5 -5.53 -64.13 -24.53
C TRP A 5 -4.51 -64.11 -23.37
N ARG A 6 -3.58 -65.05 -23.32
CA ARG A 6 -2.50 -65.07 -22.33
C ARG A 6 -1.49 -63.91 -22.54
N PHE A 7 -1.19 -63.55 -23.78
CA PHE A 7 -0.35 -62.40 -24.11
C PHE A 7 -0.99 -61.07 -23.70
N ILE A 8 -2.28 -60.86 -24.01
CA ILE A 8 -3.03 -59.68 -23.63
C ILE A 8 -3.16 -59.55 -22.10
N ALA A 9 -3.51 -60.63 -21.42
CA ALA A 9 -3.60 -60.66 -19.96
C ALA A 9 -2.21 -60.43 -19.29
N GLY A 10 -1.13 -60.94 -19.87
CA GLY A 10 0.25 -60.70 -19.42
C GLY A 10 0.64 -59.23 -19.57
N PHE A 11 0.33 -58.62 -20.71
CA PHE A 11 0.57 -57.19 -20.98
C PHE A 11 -0.21 -56.30 -19.99
N PHE A 12 -1.50 -56.54 -19.77
CA PHE A 12 -2.29 -55.75 -18.81
C PHE A 12 -1.75 -55.91 -17.37
N LYS A 13 -1.35 -57.12 -16.98
CA LYS A 13 -0.75 -57.38 -15.65
C LYS A 13 0.59 -56.73 -15.47
N TRP A 14 1.42 -56.65 -16.51
CA TRP A 14 2.70 -55.96 -16.49
C TRP A 14 2.53 -54.43 -16.44
N THR A 15 1.63 -53.88 -17.28
CA THR A 15 1.28 -52.44 -17.27
C THR A 15 0.73 -52.01 -15.91
N TRP A 16 -0.15 -52.81 -15.32
CA TRP A 16 -0.69 -52.56 -13.98
C TRP A 16 0.40 -52.57 -12.90
N ARG A 17 1.37 -53.46 -12.97
CA ARG A 17 2.50 -53.49 -12.06
C ARG A 17 3.42 -52.30 -12.24
N LEU A 18 3.66 -51.89 -13.47
CA LEU A 18 4.43 -50.69 -13.80
C LEU A 18 3.77 -49.43 -13.27
N LEU A 19 2.49 -49.27 -13.48
CA LEU A 19 1.69 -48.13 -12.97
C LEU A 19 1.70 -48.05 -11.44
N ASN A 20 1.55 -49.20 -10.76
CA ASN A 20 1.62 -49.23 -9.31
C ASN A 20 3.05 -48.92 -8.80
N PHE A 21 4.07 -49.42 -9.45
CA PHE A 21 5.47 -49.09 -9.09
C PHE A 21 5.73 -47.59 -9.26
N VAL A 22 5.32 -47.00 -10.38
CA VAL A 22 5.48 -45.55 -10.61
C VAL A 22 4.68 -44.75 -9.57
N ARG A 23 3.46 -45.15 -9.26
CA ARG A 23 2.65 -44.52 -8.22
C ARG A 23 3.34 -44.58 -6.84
N GLU A 24 3.80 -45.77 -6.43
CA GLU A 24 4.48 -45.94 -5.13
C GLU A 24 5.79 -45.17 -5.10
N PHE A 25 6.55 -45.16 -6.19
CA PHE A 25 7.79 -44.39 -6.31
C PHE A 25 7.54 -42.90 -6.15
N VAL A 26 6.54 -42.35 -6.86
CA VAL A 26 6.18 -40.93 -6.78
C VAL A 26 5.68 -40.56 -5.38
N LEU A 27 4.83 -41.41 -4.77
CA LEU A 27 4.33 -41.17 -3.41
C LEU A 27 5.46 -41.22 -2.35
N ASN A 28 6.40 -42.17 -2.48
CA ASN A 28 7.53 -42.24 -1.58
C ASN A 28 8.51 -41.07 -1.75
N LEU A 29 8.74 -40.63 -3.01
CA LEU A 29 9.56 -39.45 -3.30
C LEU A 29 8.90 -38.19 -2.72
N PHE A 30 7.59 -38.05 -2.87
CA PHE A 30 6.82 -36.95 -2.30
C PHE A 30 6.83 -36.98 -0.77
N PHE A 31 6.73 -38.14 -0.16
CA PHE A 31 6.84 -38.28 1.29
C PHE A 31 8.23 -37.91 1.81
N ILE A 32 9.31 -38.37 1.14
CA ILE A 32 10.68 -37.95 1.47
C ILE A 32 10.84 -36.43 1.34
N PHE A 33 10.29 -35.85 0.28
CA PHE A 33 10.30 -34.40 0.08
C PHE A 33 9.59 -33.67 1.24
N LEU A 34 8.40 -34.13 1.66
CA LEU A 34 7.68 -33.56 2.81
C LEU A 34 8.48 -33.67 4.12
N VAL A 35 9.15 -34.80 4.34
CA VAL A 35 10.02 -35.00 5.52
C VAL A 35 11.22 -34.04 5.48
N LEU A 36 11.86 -33.89 4.33
CA LEU A 36 12.99 -32.96 4.17
C LEU A 36 12.56 -31.49 4.36
N VAL A 37 11.38 -31.11 3.84
CA VAL A 37 10.78 -29.79 4.07
C VAL A 37 10.47 -29.61 5.57
N GLY A 38 9.86 -30.60 6.22
CA GLY A 38 9.59 -30.57 7.66
C GLY A 38 10.84 -30.44 8.52
N VAL A 39 11.91 -31.18 8.17
CA VAL A 39 13.22 -31.07 8.85
C VAL A 39 13.86 -29.70 8.57
N GLY A 40 13.76 -29.17 7.35
CA GLY A 40 14.25 -27.84 7.00
C GLY A 40 13.53 -26.74 7.81
N ILE A 41 12.22 -26.79 7.89
CA ILE A 41 11.41 -25.89 8.71
C ILE A 41 11.77 -26.03 10.20
N TRP A 42 11.89 -27.26 10.69
CA TRP A 42 12.25 -27.51 12.09
C TRP A 42 13.65 -26.99 12.43
N MET A 43 14.65 -27.21 11.56
CA MET A 43 16.01 -26.68 11.74
C MET A 43 16.01 -25.14 11.75
N GLN A 44 15.22 -24.51 10.88
CA GLN A 44 15.12 -23.06 10.79
C GLN A 44 14.40 -22.46 12.00
N VAL A 45 13.29 -23.05 12.44
CA VAL A 45 12.56 -22.63 13.65
C VAL A 45 13.42 -22.85 14.90
N SER A 46 14.19 -23.95 14.96
CA SER A 46 15.09 -24.23 16.08
C SER A 46 16.32 -23.32 16.09
N SER A 47 16.80 -22.87 14.93
CA SER A 47 17.91 -21.91 14.85
C SER A 47 17.48 -20.49 15.16
N SER A 48 16.22 -20.11 14.87
CA SER A 48 15.70 -18.79 15.18
C SER A 48 15.39 -18.57 16.68
N ASN A 49 15.27 -19.65 17.46
CA ASN A 49 15.03 -19.56 18.91
C ASN A 49 16.29 -19.31 19.76
N THR A 50 17.48 -19.19 19.18
CA THR A 50 18.74 -19.04 19.91
C THR A 50 19.47 -17.72 19.73
N SER A 51 18.89 -16.74 19.06
CA SER A 51 19.49 -15.40 19.02
C SER A 51 18.89 -14.47 20.10
N GLU A 52 19.09 -14.78 21.39
CA GLU A 52 19.35 -13.70 22.33
C GLU A 52 20.57 -12.96 21.78
N HIS A 53 20.42 -11.70 21.35
CA HIS A 53 21.53 -10.89 20.85
C HIS A 53 22.56 -10.73 21.98
N ALA A 54 23.46 -11.70 22.07
CA ALA A 54 24.45 -11.78 23.15
C ALA A 54 25.52 -10.67 23.03
N GLU A 55 25.67 -10.08 21.84
CA GLU A 55 26.69 -9.05 21.59
C GLU A 55 26.05 -7.68 21.35
N ARG A 56 26.61 -6.66 21.99
CA ARG A 56 26.18 -5.26 21.82
C ARG A 56 26.56 -4.75 20.44
N GLY A 57 25.59 -4.17 19.72
CA GLY A 57 25.78 -3.69 18.35
C GLY A 57 24.73 -2.69 17.90
N ALA A 58 24.67 -2.44 16.61
CA ALA A 58 23.63 -1.61 15.98
C ALA A 58 22.40 -2.43 15.61
N LEU A 59 21.22 -1.78 15.57
CA LEU A 59 20.11 -2.23 14.75
C LEU A 59 20.35 -1.71 13.33
N LEU A 60 20.42 -2.62 12.35
CA LEU A 60 20.51 -2.28 10.94
C LEU A 60 19.11 -2.20 10.34
N LEU A 61 18.69 -1.01 9.92
CA LEU A 61 17.46 -0.82 9.15
C LEU A 61 17.79 -0.93 7.66
N ASP A 62 17.87 -2.15 7.18
CA ASP A 62 18.17 -2.55 5.80
C ASP A 62 16.88 -2.84 5.01
N ILE A 63 15.92 -1.91 5.07
CA ILE A 63 14.58 -2.07 4.50
C ILE A 63 14.68 -2.23 2.98
N SER A 64 14.11 -3.33 2.47
CA SER A 64 14.05 -3.61 1.04
C SER A 64 12.60 -3.58 0.55
N GLY A 65 12.34 -2.88 -0.57
CA GLY A 65 11.00 -2.75 -1.13
C GLY A 65 10.21 -1.59 -0.56
N VAL A 66 8.89 -1.74 -0.45
CA VAL A 66 7.96 -0.70 -0.01
C VAL A 66 7.49 -0.92 1.43
N ILE A 67 7.06 0.15 2.08
CA ILE A 67 6.43 0.08 3.40
C ILE A 67 4.94 0.31 3.23
N VAL A 68 4.14 -0.57 3.84
CA VAL A 68 2.68 -0.55 3.82
C VAL A 68 2.12 -0.76 5.22
N ASP A 69 0.87 -0.35 5.45
CA ASP A 69 0.22 -0.58 6.76
C ASP A 69 0.02 -2.08 7.03
N LYS A 70 -0.50 -2.82 6.05
CA LYS A 70 -0.71 -4.28 6.10
C LYS A 70 -0.08 -4.92 4.87
N PRO A 71 1.01 -5.69 5.02
CA PRO A 71 1.56 -6.46 3.91
C PRO A 71 0.58 -7.51 3.39
N SER A 72 0.53 -7.69 2.07
CA SER A 72 -0.35 -8.65 1.39
C SER A 72 0.04 -10.12 1.60
N SER A 73 1.27 -10.37 2.07
CA SER A 73 1.75 -11.71 2.45
C SER A 73 2.61 -11.60 3.70
N THR A 74 2.05 -11.96 4.84
CA THR A 74 2.64 -11.72 6.16
C THR A 74 3.56 -12.81 6.66
N SER A 75 3.86 -13.87 5.93
CA SER A 75 4.68 -14.91 6.51
C SER A 75 6.15 -14.78 6.15
N ARG A 76 7.01 -14.77 7.19
CA ARG A 76 8.46 -15.04 7.06
C ARG A 76 8.73 -16.32 6.24
N LEU A 77 7.80 -17.29 6.25
CA LEU A 77 7.84 -18.50 5.43
C LEU A 77 7.70 -18.20 3.92
N SER A 78 6.98 -17.16 3.51
CA SER A 78 6.91 -16.77 2.09
C SER A 78 8.24 -16.18 1.57
N VAL A 79 9.01 -15.54 2.44
CA VAL A 79 10.37 -15.06 2.12
C VAL A 79 11.32 -16.24 2.00
N ILE A 80 11.23 -17.21 2.90
CA ILE A 80 12.03 -18.45 2.88
C ILE A 80 11.67 -19.30 1.65
N GLY A 81 10.38 -19.44 1.35
CA GLY A 81 9.91 -20.14 0.14
C GLY A 81 10.46 -19.52 -1.14
N ARG A 82 10.51 -18.19 -1.23
CA ARG A 82 11.13 -17.46 -2.34
C ARG A 82 12.63 -17.71 -2.46
N GLN A 83 13.36 -17.69 -1.36
CA GLN A 83 14.80 -17.99 -1.36
C GLN A 83 15.11 -19.45 -1.74
N LEU A 84 14.26 -20.40 -1.35
CA LEU A 84 14.45 -21.83 -1.63
C LEU A 84 14.02 -22.23 -3.05
N PHE A 85 12.98 -21.59 -3.60
CA PHE A 85 12.38 -21.97 -4.90
C PHE A 85 12.73 -21.02 -6.05
N GLY A 86 13.52 -19.94 -5.79
CA GLY A 86 14.00 -19.03 -6.84
C GLY A 86 12.89 -18.28 -7.58
N ALA A 87 11.69 -18.18 -7.00
CA ALA A 87 10.57 -17.48 -7.61
C ALA A 87 10.81 -15.97 -7.51
N SER A 88 11.31 -15.37 -8.58
CA SER A 88 11.31 -13.92 -8.76
C SER A 88 9.86 -13.48 -8.93
N SER A 89 9.25 -12.90 -7.89
CA SER A 89 7.98 -12.20 -8.07
C SER A 89 8.28 -10.77 -8.54
N ASP A 90 7.63 -10.32 -9.59
CA ASP A 90 7.64 -8.94 -10.11
C ASP A 90 7.12 -7.91 -9.06
N ARG A 91 6.64 -8.36 -7.90
CA ARG A 91 6.15 -7.50 -6.84
C ARG A 91 7.29 -7.12 -5.91
N LEU A 92 7.39 -5.83 -5.61
CA LEU A 92 8.29 -5.32 -4.58
C LEU A 92 7.96 -5.97 -3.23
N GLN A 93 9.00 -6.24 -2.42
CA GLN A 93 8.82 -6.71 -1.05
C GLN A 93 8.03 -5.66 -0.26
N GLU A 94 7.01 -6.10 0.46
CA GLU A 94 6.22 -5.25 1.36
C GLU A 94 6.68 -5.45 2.80
N ASN A 95 6.84 -4.36 3.53
CA ASN A 95 7.25 -4.33 4.93
C ASN A 95 6.16 -3.66 5.76
N SER A 96 5.84 -4.22 6.93
CA SER A 96 4.86 -3.67 7.85
C SER A 96 5.39 -2.38 8.50
N LEU A 97 4.66 -1.28 8.33
CA LEU A 97 4.93 -0.01 9.01
C LEU A 97 5.01 -0.20 10.53
N PHE A 98 4.06 -0.95 11.09
CA PHE A 98 3.94 -1.13 12.53
C PHE A 98 5.06 -1.99 13.10
N ASP A 99 5.52 -3.01 12.35
CA ASP A 99 6.66 -3.81 12.78
C ASP A 99 7.96 -2.99 12.80
N ILE A 100 8.17 -2.12 11.80
CA ILE A 100 9.32 -1.22 11.77
C ILE A 100 9.30 -0.27 12.98
N VAL A 101 8.17 0.39 13.24
CA VAL A 101 8.01 1.32 14.37
C VAL A 101 8.20 0.60 15.71
N ASN A 102 7.58 -0.59 15.87
CA ASN A 102 7.71 -1.38 17.08
C ASN A 102 9.14 -1.89 17.29
N THR A 103 9.84 -2.29 16.21
CA THR A 103 11.26 -2.68 16.28
C THR A 103 12.13 -1.52 16.76
N ILE A 104 11.96 -0.32 16.22
CA ILE A 104 12.73 0.87 16.64
C ILE A 104 12.45 1.20 18.12
N ARG A 105 11.18 1.15 18.53
CA ARG A 105 10.78 1.42 19.92
C ARG A 105 11.31 0.36 20.89
N GLN A 106 11.23 -0.92 20.53
CA GLN A 106 11.78 -1.98 21.36
C GLN A 106 13.32 -1.90 21.44
N ALA A 107 13.99 -1.60 20.34
CA ALA A 107 15.44 -1.39 20.29
C ALA A 107 15.90 -0.20 21.15
N LYS A 108 15.05 0.82 21.32
CA LYS A 108 15.31 1.95 22.22
C LYS A 108 15.57 1.48 23.65
N ASP A 109 14.79 0.53 24.14
CA ASP A 109 14.85 0.02 25.50
C ASP A 109 15.78 -1.20 25.64
N ASP A 110 16.24 -1.79 24.52
CA ASP A 110 17.18 -2.91 24.50
C ASP A 110 18.60 -2.44 24.82
N ARG A 111 19.20 -3.03 25.88
CA ARG A 111 20.58 -2.73 26.31
C ARG A 111 21.65 -3.21 25.33
N ASN A 112 21.34 -4.18 24.49
CA ASN A 112 22.25 -4.73 23.49
C ASN A 112 22.26 -3.87 22.21
N ILE A 113 21.22 -3.10 21.95
CA ILE A 113 21.21 -2.15 20.83
C ILE A 113 21.77 -0.80 21.31
N THR A 114 22.89 -0.40 20.72
CA THR A 114 23.62 0.82 21.11
C THR A 114 23.51 1.96 20.09
N GLY A 115 22.83 1.73 18.95
CA GLY A 115 22.54 2.72 17.94
C GLY A 115 21.78 2.09 16.78
N ILE A 116 21.39 2.91 15.82
CA ILE A 116 20.76 2.48 14.56
C ILE A 116 21.67 2.87 13.39
N VAL A 117 21.76 1.98 12.39
CA VAL A 117 22.32 2.28 11.08
C VAL A 117 21.21 2.08 10.05
N MET A 118 20.88 3.12 9.29
CA MET A 118 19.95 3.04 8.17
C MET A 118 20.72 2.82 6.87
N ASP A 119 20.58 1.65 6.26
CA ASP A 119 20.96 1.35 4.89
C ASP A 119 19.68 1.27 4.04
N LEU A 120 19.40 2.35 3.34
CA LEU A 120 18.15 2.52 2.59
C LEU A 120 18.30 2.22 1.09
N LYS A 121 19.41 1.60 0.68
CA LYS A 121 19.73 1.34 -0.73
C LYS A 121 18.61 0.66 -1.51
N ASN A 122 17.95 -0.31 -0.89
CA ASN A 122 16.88 -1.10 -1.50
C ASN A 122 15.47 -0.61 -1.13
N PHE A 123 15.36 0.47 -0.36
CA PHE A 123 14.07 1.06 -0.02
C PHE A 123 13.45 1.74 -1.23
N ALA A 124 12.29 1.24 -1.64
CA ALA A 124 11.59 1.72 -2.84
C ALA A 124 10.58 2.85 -2.56
N GLY A 125 10.12 2.99 -1.30
CA GLY A 125 9.25 4.09 -0.91
C GLY A 125 8.15 3.73 0.08
N ALA A 126 7.49 4.78 0.59
CA ALA A 126 6.28 4.72 1.41
C ALA A 126 5.52 6.04 1.23
N ASP A 127 4.25 6.08 1.67
CA ASP A 127 3.56 7.35 1.79
C ASP A 127 4.21 8.25 2.87
N GLN A 128 4.04 9.55 2.72
CA GLN A 128 4.67 10.53 3.59
C GLN A 128 4.22 10.41 5.06
N PRO A 129 2.94 10.19 5.39
CA PRO A 129 2.50 9.90 6.75
C PRO A 129 3.20 8.70 7.39
N SER A 130 3.40 7.61 6.65
CA SER A 130 4.11 6.42 7.13
C SER A 130 5.58 6.73 7.42
N MET A 131 6.25 7.47 6.54
CA MET A 131 7.63 7.92 6.77
C MET A 131 7.74 8.87 7.96
N GLN A 132 6.75 9.74 8.20
CA GLN A 132 6.71 10.62 9.38
C GLN A 132 6.53 9.81 10.67
N TYR A 133 5.73 8.76 10.65
CA TYR A 133 5.52 7.91 11.82
C TYR A 133 6.78 7.11 12.18
N ILE A 134 7.51 6.59 11.18
CA ILE A 134 8.86 6.03 11.40
C ILE A 134 9.82 7.09 11.93
N GLY A 135 9.79 8.29 11.35
CA GLY A 135 10.61 9.42 11.80
C GLY A 135 10.35 9.82 13.25
N LYS A 136 9.09 9.72 13.71
CA LYS A 136 8.75 9.90 15.14
C LYS A 136 9.45 8.85 16.00
N ALA A 137 9.38 7.58 15.63
CA ALA A 137 10.06 6.50 16.37
C ALA A 137 11.58 6.66 16.38
N LEU A 138 12.18 7.11 15.26
CA LEU A 138 13.61 7.44 15.19
C LEU A 138 13.99 8.61 16.11
N ARG A 139 13.14 9.64 16.23
CA ARG A 139 13.36 10.72 17.21
C ARG A 139 13.27 10.20 18.64
N GLU A 140 12.24 9.42 18.97
CA GLU A 140 12.10 8.77 20.28
C GLU A 140 13.34 7.91 20.63
N PHE A 141 13.91 7.23 19.64
CA PHE A 141 15.15 6.46 19.80
C PHE A 141 16.35 7.37 20.07
N ARG A 142 16.52 8.46 19.30
CA ARG A 142 17.60 9.43 19.51
C ARG A 142 17.53 10.11 20.87
N ASP A 143 16.33 10.40 21.36
CA ASP A 143 16.09 11.03 22.66
C ASP A 143 16.53 10.11 23.82
N SER A 144 16.70 8.81 23.60
CA SER A 144 17.33 7.87 24.55
C SER A 144 18.85 8.04 24.66
N GLY A 145 19.45 8.91 23.85
CA GLY A 145 20.90 9.15 23.79
C GLY A 145 21.66 8.17 22.88
N LYS A 146 20.99 7.25 22.20
CA LYS A 146 21.59 6.32 21.25
C LYS A 146 21.65 6.96 19.85
N PRO A 147 22.80 6.89 19.13
CA PRO A 147 22.95 7.54 17.83
C PRO A 147 22.21 6.78 16.72
N VAL A 148 21.77 7.55 15.72
CA VAL A 148 21.22 7.06 14.46
C VAL A 148 22.10 7.58 13.32
N PHE A 149 22.61 6.67 12.50
CA PHE A 149 23.42 6.96 11.31
C PHE A 149 22.64 6.58 10.05
N ALA A 150 22.72 7.39 9.00
CA ALA A 150 22.28 7.02 7.67
C ALA A 150 23.51 6.92 6.77
N VAL A 151 23.57 5.84 5.99
CA VAL A 151 24.69 5.58 5.07
C VAL A 151 24.13 5.25 3.69
N GLY A 152 24.73 5.78 2.64
CA GLY A 152 24.27 5.53 1.28
C GLY A 152 25.25 5.93 0.20
N ASP A 153 25.21 5.17 -0.91
CA ASP A 153 25.90 5.57 -2.13
C ASP A 153 25.16 6.74 -2.81
N ASN A 154 23.82 6.69 -2.81
CA ASN A 154 22.91 7.72 -3.27
C ASN A 154 21.66 7.70 -2.38
N PHE A 155 20.94 8.80 -2.35
CA PHE A 155 19.63 8.88 -1.71
C PHE A 155 18.59 9.39 -2.72
N SER A 156 17.60 8.57 -3.02
CA SER A 156 16.37 9.06 -3.66
C SER A 156 15.61 9.99 -2.70
N GLN A 157 14.64 10.74 -3.21
CA GLN A 157 13.86 11.69 -2.41
C GLN A 157 13.21 11.03 -1.18
N GLY A 158 12.61 9.83 -1.32
CA GLY A 158 12.03 9.08 -0.22
C GLY A 158 13.08 8.54 0.77
N GLN A 159 14.20 8.04 0.28
CA GLN A 159 15.32 7.58 1.10
C GLN A 159 15.91 8.75 1.91
N TYR A 160 16.09 9.91 1.28
CA TYR A 160 16.61 11.10 1.93
C TYR A 160 15.65 11.62 3.01
N TYR A 161 14.34 11.52 2.77
CA TYR A 161 13.35 11.89 3.79
C TYR A 161 13.59 11.13 5.09
N LEU A 162 13.71 9.79 5.04
CA LEU A 162 14.03 8.98 6.21
C LEU A 162 15.43 9.24 6.75
N ALA A 163 16.44 9.35 5.88
CA ALA A 163 17.82 9.66 6.27
C ALA A 163 17.92 10.97 7.03
N SER A 164 17.06 11.97 6.73
CA SER A 164 17.06 13.27 7.40
C SER A 164 16.82 13.17 8.92
N PHE A 165 16.21 12.09 9.41
CA PHE A 165 16.00 11.83 10.83
C PHE A 165 17.24 11.31 11.56
N ALA A 166 18.34 10.98 10.85
CA ALA A 166 19.58 10.53 11.46
C ALA A 166 20.32 11.67 12.21
N ASN A 167 21.18 11.28 13.15
CA ASN A 167 22.13 12.23 13.74
C ASN A 167 23.22 12.65 12.76
N LYS A 168 23.63 11.69 11.88
CA LYS A 168 24.62 11.93 10.82
C LYS A 168 24.29 11.13 9.58
N ILE A 169 24.47 11.77 8.44
CA ILE A 169 24.27 11.21 7.11
C ILE A 169 25.62 11.16 6.39
N TYR A 170 26.04 9.97 5.98
CA TYR A 170 27.26 9.74 5.19
C TYR A 170 26.87 9.39 3.76
N LEU A 171 27.42 10.14 2.81
CA LEU A 171 27.21 9.96 1.38
C LEU A 171 28.52 9.53 0.73
N SER A 172 28.46 8.62 -0.23
CA SER A 172 29.60 8.28 -1.08
C SER A 172 30.17 9.52 -1.78
N PRO A 173 31.52 9.64 -1.96
CA PRO A 173 32.12 10.76 -2.67
C PRO A 173 31.68 10.95 -4.13
N GLN A 174 31.07 9.92 -4.73
CA GLN A 174 30.46 9.97 -6.07
C GLN A 174 28.93 9.91 -6.04
N GLY A 175 28.34 10.16 -4.85
CA GLY A 175 26.93 10.03 -4.63
C GLY A 175 26.12 11.28 -4.93
N SER A 176 24.83 11.17 -4.75
CA SER A 176 23.87 12.26 -4.91
C SER A 176 22.74 12.19 -3.90
N VAL A 177 22.15 13.33 -3.59
CA VAL A 177 20.83 13.44 -2.97
C VAL A 177 19.87 13.92 -4.07
N ASP A 178 18.98 13.03 -4.51
CA ASP A 178 18.05 13.33 -5.60
C ASP A 178 16.78 13.99 -5.04
N LEU A 179 16.64 15.29 -5.28
CA LEU A 179 15.48 16.08 -4.90
C LEU A 179 14.88 16.71 -6.15
N HIS A 180 13.65 16.35 -6.47
CA HIS A 180 12.99 16.79 -7.72
C HIS A 180 11.56 17.31 -7.52
N GLY A 181 10.98 17.16 -6.32
CA GLY A 181 9.60 17.53 -6.03
C GLY A 181 8.60 16.39 -6.27
N PHE A 182 7.31 16.73 -6.23
CA PHE A 182 6.24 15.78 -6.56
C PHE A 182 5.55 16.17 -7.85
N ALA A 183 5.07 15.18 -8.58
CA ALA A 183 4.30 15.37 -9.80
C ALA A 183 3.17 14.33 -9.89
N THR A 184 2.06 14.72 -10.54
CA THR A 184 1.04 13.78 -11.01
C THR A 184 1.14 13.66 -12.51
N ASN A 185 1.19 12.41 -13.00
CA ASN A 185 1.14 12.11 -14.42
C ASN A 185 0.12 11.01 -14.66
N GLY A 186 -0.99 11.34 -15.32
CA GLY A 186 -2.03 10.41 -15.72
C GLY A 186 -2.02 10.14 -17.21
N LEU A 187 -2.46 8.96 -17.63
CA LEU A 187 -2.73 8.66 -19.03
C LEU A 187 -4.18 9.04 -19.36
N TYR A 188 -4.40 9.55 -20.56
CA TYR A 188 -5.70 9.94 -21.08
C TYR A 188 -5.99 9.13 -22.33
N TYR A 189 -7.17 8.51 -22.40
CA TYR A 189 -7.48 7.47 -23.37
C TYR A 189 -8.55 7.87 -24.39
N LYS A 190 -9.12 9.08 -24.27
CA LYS A 190 -10.23 9.49 -25.14
C LYS A 190 -9.91 9.30 -26.63
N SER A 191 -8.81 9.86 -27.09
CA SER A 191 -8.43 9.72 -28.51
C SER A 191 -8.15 8.27 -28.93
N LEU A 192 -7.67 7.41 -28.01
CA LEU A 192 -7.51 5.98 -28.27
C LEU A 192 -8.86 5.28 -28.39
N LEU A 193 -9.78 5.55 -27.44
CA LEU A 193 -11.14 4.98 -27.43
C LEU A 193 -11.90 5.39 -28.68
N ASP A 194 -11.80 6.66 -29.10
CA ASP A 194 -12.40 7.16 -30.36
C ASP A 194 -11.85 6.41 -31.58
N LYS A 195 -10.52 6.18 -31.66
CA LYS A 195 -9.88 5.41 -32.76
C LYS A 195 -10.34 3.96 -32.77
N LEU A 196 -10.53 3.37 -31.60
CA LEU A 196 -11.02 1.99 -31.44
C LEU A 196 -12.57 1.93 -31.57
N LYS A 197 -13.23 3.08 -31.77
CA LYS A 197 -14.69 3.19 -31.84
C LYS A 197 -15.40 2.61 -30.62
N VAL A 198 -14.79 2.71 -29.42
CA VAL A 198 -15.40 2.35 -28.15
C VAL A 198 -16.25 3.50 -27.68
N SER A 199 -17.53 3.24 -27.40
CA SER A 199 -18.45 4.23 -26.85
C SER A 199 -18.32 4.26 -25.34
N THR A 200 -17.92 5.40 -24.77
CA THR A 200 -17.77 5.55 -23.32
C THR A 200 -18.92 6.39 -22.74
N HIS A 201 -19.67 5.81 -21.83
CA HIS A 201 -20.77 6.45 -21.11
C HIS A 201 -20.31 6.79 -19.70
N VAL A 202 -20.23 8.08 -19.39
CA VAL A 202 -19.81 8.59 -18.09
C VAL A 202 -20.97 9.25 -17.37
N PHE A 203 -21.20 8.83 -16.14
CA PHE A 203 -22.17 9.38 -15.20
C PHE A 203 -21.42 9.91 -14.00
N ARG A 204 -21.53 11.18 -13.66
CA ARG A 204 -20.81 11.75 -12.52
C ARG A 204 -21.55 12.91 -11.87
N VAL A 205 -21.24 13.14 -10.59
CA VAL A 205 -21.55 14.36 -9.86
C VAL A 205 -20.28 14.87 -9.19
N GLY A 206 -20.05 16.18 -9.35
CA GLY A 206 -18.91 16.87 -8.75
C GLY A 206 -17.93 17.43 -9.78
N THR A 207 -17.69 18.74 -9.69
CA THR A 207 -16.80 19.49 -10.60
C THR A 207 -15.36 18.96 -10.57
N TYR A 208 -14.89 18.57 -9.39
CA TYR A 208 -13.52 18.08 -9.13
C TYR A 208 -13.40 16.56 -9.18
N LYS A 209 -14.49 15.83 -9.53
CA LYS A 209 -14.41 14.36 -9.66
C LYS A 209 -13.75 13.98 -10.99
N SER A 210 -12.45 14.10 -11.03
CA SER A 210 -11.59 13.95 -12.22
C SER A 210 -11.31 12.50 -12.61
N ALA A 211 -11.69 11.51 -11.79
CA ALA A 211 -11.43 10.08 -12.02
C ALA A 211 -11.89 9.56 -13.41
N VAL A 212 -12.91 10.19 -14.00
CA VAL A 212 -13.45 9.82 -15.32
C VAL A 212 -12.85 10.62 -16.48
N GLU A 213 -12.08 11.65 -16.21
CA GLU A 213 -11.49 12.51 -17.26
C GLU A 213 -10.60 11.73 -18.24
N PRO A 214 -9.81 10.74 -17.83
CA PRO A 214 -9.04 9.91 -18.74
C PRO A 214 -9.83 9.27 -19.89
N PHE A 215 -11.12 9.04 -19.69
CA PHE A 215 -11.98 8.38 -20.67
C PHE A 215 -12.70 9.38 -21.61
N ILE A 216 -12.79 10.66 -21.24
CA ILE A 216 -13.57 11.68 -21.96
C ILE A 216 -12.77 12.88 -22.43
N ARG A 217 -11.48 12.95 -22.08
CA ARG A 217 -10.56 14.04 -22.42
C ARG A 217 -9.17 13.48 -22.75
N ASP A 218 -8.36 14.30 -23.40
CA ASP A 218 -6.94 14.00 -23.67
C ASP A 218 -5.99 14.80 -22.76
N ASP A 219 -6.54 15.55 -21.78
CA ASP A 219 -5.79 16.38 -20.83
C ASP A 219 -6.56 16.56 -19.52
N MET A 220 -5.93 17.16 -18.52
CA MET A 220 -6.61 17.58 -17.28
C MET A 220 -7.55 18.76 -17.52
N SER A 221 -8.72 18.73 -16.89
CA SER A 221 -9.57 19.92 -16.81
C SER A 221 -8.91 21.01 -15.95
N PRO A 222 -9.30 22.31 -16.15
CA PRO A 222 -8.83 23.39 -15.28
C PRO A 222 -9.12 23.14 -13.80
N ALA A 223 -10.30 22.60 -13.46
CA ALA A 223 -10.68 22.28 -12.08
C ALA A 223 -9.82 21.16 -11.49
N ALA A 224 -9.56 20.07 -12.23
CA ALA A 224 -8.66 19.00 -11.79
C ALA A 224 -7.25 19.52 -11.59
N ARG A 225 -6.74 20.35 -12.49
CA ARG A 225 -5.41 20.96 -12.39
C ARG A 225 -5.29 21.88 -11.18
N GLU A 226 -6.30 22.70 -10.89
CA GLU A 226 -6.35 23.56 -9.72
C GLU A 226 -6.28 22.73 -8.42
N ALA A 227 -7.16 21.73 -8.30
CA ALA A 227 -7.18 20.85 -7.13
C ALA A 227 -5.87 20.10 -6.92
N ASP A 228 -5.32 19.47 -7.98
CA ASP A 228 -4.08 18.71 -7.88
C ASP A 228 -2.88 19.61 -7.58
N SER A 229 -2.81 20.81 -8.17
CA SER A 229 -1.73 21.77 -7.88
C SER A 229 -1.71 22.18 -6.40
N ARG A 230 -2.88 22.30 -5.77
CA ARG A 230 -3.01 22.67 -4.36
C ARG A 230 -2.43 21.56 -3.46
N TRP A 231 -3.03 20.36 -3.50
CA TRP A 231 -2.62 19.30 -2.56
C TRP A 231 -1.19 18.81 -2.82
N ILE A 232 -0.72 18.79 -4.08
CA ILE A 232 0.66 18.39 -4.39
C ILE A 232 1.68 19.43 -3.87
N GLY A 233 1.32 20.72 -3.97
CA GLY A 233 2.13 21.80 -3.40
C GLY A 233 2.23 21.71 -1.88
N GLU A 234 1.12 21.39 -1.20
CA GLU A 234 1.11 21.19 0.26
C GLU A 234 1.92 19.97 0.69
N LEU A 235 1.81 18.82 -0.02
CA LEU A 235 2.64 17.65 0.25
C LEU A 235 4.14 17.98 0.11
N TRP A 236 4.50 18.72 -0.94
CA TRP A 236 5.88 19.15 -1.15
C TRP A 236 6.34 20.07 -0.04
N GLN A 237 5.54 21.05 0.36
CA GLN A 237 5.89 21.94 1.47
C GLN A 237 6.08 21.17 2.78
N ASN A 238 5.19 20.22 3.11
CA ASN A 238 5.32 19.37 4.28
C ASN A 238 6.60 18.50 4.24
N TYR A 239 7.00 18.03 3.05
CA TYR A 239 8.28 17.36 2.86
C TYR A 239 9.45 18.29 3.19
N LEU A 240 9.47 19.49 2.58
CA LEU A 240 10.53 20.47 2.78
C LEU A 240 10.64 20.91 4.24
N ASP A 241 9.53 21.19 4.90
CA ASP A 241 9.49 21.63 6.30
C ASP A 241 10.05 20.55 7.24
N THR A 242 9.69 19.27 6.99
CA THR A 242 10.20 18.15 7.78
C THR A 242 11.72 18.00 7.62
N VAL A 243 12.21 18.00 6.39
CA VAL A 243 13.66 17.87 6.11
C VAL A 243 14.42 19.08 6.65
N ALA A 244 13.90 20.28 6.43
CA ALA A 244 14.48 21.53 6.93
C ALA A 244 14.64 21.52 8.46
N ALA A 245 13.58 21.12 9.17
CA ALA A 245 13.60 20.97 10.63
C ALA A 245 14.63 19.92 11.10
N ASN A 246 14.67 18.76 10.46
CA ASN A 246 15.59 17.68 10.79
C ASN A 246 17.05 18.06 10.53
N ARG A 247 17.34 18.76 9.42
CA ARG A 247 18.68 19.20 9.02
C ARG A 247 19.09 20.56 9.63
N GLN A 248 18.15 21.26 10.28
CA GLN A 248 18.36 22.61 10.86
C GLN A 248 18.83 23.62 9.81
N ILE A 249 18.24 23.56 8.61
CA ILE A 249 18.49 24.50 7.51
C ILE A 249 17.15 25.05 6.99
N PRO A 250 17.14 26.21 6.31
CA PRO A 250 15.91 26.72 5.69
C PRO A 250 15.38 25.77 4.61
N ALA A 251 14.04 25.69 4.45
CA ALA A 251 13.41 24.88 3.40
C ALA A 251 13.91 25.25 1.99
N GLN A 252 14.19 26.54 1.75
CA GLN A 252 14.77 27.03 0.50
C GLN A 252 16.20 26.49 0.24
N GLN A 253 16.92 26.09 1.28
CA GLN A 253 18.25 25.48 1.14
C GLN A 253 18.12 23.96 0.88
N VAL A 254 17.05 23.33 1.34
CA VAL A 254 16.74 21.93 0.99
C VAL A 254 16.49 21.82 -0.50
N PHE A 255 15.62 22.69 -1.04
CA PHE A 255 15.33 22.74 -2.48
C PHE A 255 15.14 24.20 -2.94
N PRO A 256 16.17 24.80 -3.55
CA PRO A 256 16.11 26.20 -3.97
C PRO A 256 15.35 26.43 -5.28
N GLY A 257 14.83 25.38 -5.91
CA GLY A 257 14.25 25.36 -7.24
C GLY A 257 15.25 24.91 -8.31
N ALA A 258 14.73 24.40 -9.42
CA ALA A 258 15.52 23.73 -10.45
C ALA A 258 16.67 24.60 -11.04
N GLN A 259 16.38 25.87 -11.33
CA GLN A 259 17.40 26.77 -11.89
C GLN A 259 18.51 27.06 -10.87
N ALA A 260 18.18 27.40 -9.62
CA ALA A 260 19.18 27.68 -8.59
C ALA A 260 19.99 26.42 -8.22
N MET A 261 19.40 25.24 -8.30
CA MET A 261 20.09 23.97 -8.16
C MET A 261 21.11 23.75 -9.28
N LEU A 262 20.73 24.01 -10.54
CA LEU A 262 21.62 23.94 -11.69
C LEU A 262 22.80 24.94 -11.54
N ASP A 263 22.52 26.18 -11.13
CA ASP A 263 23.53 27.18 -10.90
C ASP A 263 24.48 26.78 -9.76
N GLY A 264 23.95 26.13 -8.72
CA GLY A 264 24.73 25.59 -7.61
C GLY A 264 25.66 24.44 -8.04
N LEU A 265 25.13 23.50 -8.83
CA LEU A 265 25.89 22.38 -9.39
C LEU A 265 27.00 22.89 -10.35
N THR A 266 26.73 23.90 -11.13
CA THR A 266 27.73 24.52 -12.03
C THR A 266 28.93 25.07 -11.24
N LYS A 267 28.71 25.61 -10.06
CA LYS A 267 29.80 26.15 -9.20
C LYS A 267 30.73 25.09 -8.63
N VAL A 268 30.28 23.86 -8.59
CA VAL A 268 31.04 22.68 -8.12
C VAL A 268 31.38 21.72 -9.27
N ASP A 269 31.41 22.21 -10.51
CA ASP A 269 31.74 21.44 -11.73
C ASP A 269 30.92 20.17 -11.91
N GLY A 270 29.65 20.18 -11.44
CA GLY A 270 28.73 19.04 -11.53
C GLY A 270 28.92 17.98 -10.44
N ASP A 271 29.77 18.21 -9.45
CA ASP A 271 29.98 17.31 -8.32
C ASP A 271 28.75 17.32 -7.38
N THR A 272 27.87 16.34 -7.55
CA THR A 272 26.60 16.21 -6.81
C THR A 272 26.82 15.92 -5.32
N ALA A 273 27.87 15.17 -4.98
CA ALA A 273 28.21 14.85 -3.59
C ALA A 273 28.71 16.11 -2.84
N LYS A 274 29.60 16.85 -3.49
CA LYS A 274 30.08 18.12 -2.96
C LYS A 274 28.95 19.14 -2.82
N TYR A 275 28.06 19.23 -3.80
CA TYR A 275 26.85 20.07 -3.72
C TYR A 275 26.00 19.71 -2.49
N ALA A 276 25.76 18.43 -2.24
CA ALA A 276 24.98 17.97 -1.09
C ALA A 276 25.66 18.33 0.25
N LEU A 277 27.00 18.19 0.34
CA LEU A 277 27.75 18.54 1.53
C LEU A 277 27.75 20.06 1.78
N ASP A 278 28.06 20.87 0.75
CA ASP A 278 28.12 22.33 0.84
C ASP A 278 26.76 22.94 1.25
N ASN A 279 25.64 22.31 0.82
CA ASN A 279 24.29 22.70 1.20
C ASN A 279 23.80 22.04 2.51
N LYS A 280 24.66 21.33 3.25
CA LYS A 280 24.34 20.67 4.52
C LYS A 280 23.22 19.62 4.41
N LEU A 281 22.99 19.08 3.22
CA LEU A 281 22.07 17.97 3.03
C LEU A 281 22.64 16.69 3.64
N VAL A 282 23.96 16.54 3.66
CA VAL A 282 24.69 15.44 4.30
C VAL A 282 25.77 16.00 5.24
N ASP A 283 26.28 15.14 6.14
CA ASP A 283 27.23 15.56 7.16
C ASP A 283 28.69 15.29 6.77
N ALA A 284 28.92 14.27 5.93
CA ALA A 284 30.25 13.94 5.44
C ALA A 284 30.17 13.09 4.15
N LEU A 285 31.21 13.23 3.33
CA LEU A 285 31.48 12.33 2.22
C LEU A 285 32.45 11.25 2.73
N ALA A 286 32.09 9.98 2.55
CA ALA A 286 32.92 8.87 2.99
C ALA A 286 32.72 7.64 2.08
N SER A 287 33.78 6.98 1.74
CA SER A 287 33.75 5.68 1.05
C SER A 287 33.19 4.58 1.97
N SER A 288 32.67 3.50 1.40
CA SER A 288 32.15 2.36 2.16
C SER A 288 33.16 1.83 3.19
N ALA A 289 34.46 1.80 2.87
CA ALA A 289 35.52 1.36 3.79
C ALA A 289 35.72 2.33 4.97
N GLU A 290 35.61 3.65 4.74
CA GLU A 290 35.70 4.65 5.80
C GLU A 290 34.47 4.59 6.71
N VAL A 291 33.27 4.39 6.15
CA VAL A 291 32.03 4.17 6.88
C VAL A 291 32.14 2.92 7.73
N GLU A 292 32.56 1.77 7.16
CA GLU A 292 32.78 0.51 7.89
C GLU A 292 33.73 0.71 9.07
N LYS A 293 34.87 1.37 8.85
CA LYS A 293 35.84 1.66 9.90
C LYS A 293 35.24 2.52 11.03
N MET A 294 34.45 3.51 10.70
CA MET A 294 33.79 4.38 11.66
C MET A 294 32.72 3.61 12.45
N LEU A 295 31.87 2.81 11.77
CA LEU A 295 30.84 2.01 12.41
C LEU A 295 31.45 0.89 13.26
N THR A 296 32.55 0.28 12.82
CA THR A 296 33.32 -0.70 13.63
C THR A 296 33.87 -0.07 14.91
N LYS A 297 34.37 1.16 14.85
CA LYS A 297 34.79 1.89 16.04
C LYS A 297 33.63 2.17 17.00
N GLN A 298 32.43 2.41 16.49
CA GLN A 298 31.24 2.75 17.27
C GLN A 298 30.58 1.49 17.88
N PHE A 299 30.45 0.40 17.10
CA PHE A 299 29.65 -0.76 17.45
C PHE A 299 30.47 -2.04 17.72
N GLY A 300 31.77 -2.00 17.43
CA GLY A 300 32.67 -3.16 17.53
C GLY A 300 32.67 -4.01 16.25
N TRP A 301 33.63 -4.93 16.19
CA TRP A 301 33.84 -5.81 15.05
C TRP A 301 33.16 -7.17 15.26
N SER A 302 32.38 -7.64 14.29
CA SER A 302 31.86 -9.01 14.22
C SER A 302 32.79 -9.90 13.40
N LYS A 303 33.27 -10.99 14.01
CA LYS A 303 34.09 -11.99 13.29
C LYS A 303 33.26 -12.82 12.32
N ALA A 304 31.98 -13.03 12.64
CA ALA A 304 31.06 -13.83 11.84
C ALA A 304 30.73 -13.10 10.53
N ASP A 305 30.34 -11.82 10.65
CA ASP A 305 29.87 -11.02 9.51
C ASP A 305 31.01 -10.33 8.78
N LYS A 306 32.25 -10.33 9.36
CA LYS A 306 33.40 -9.59 8.86
C LYS A 306 33.10 -8.12 8.61
N ASN A 307 32.33 -7.51 9.52
CA ASN A 307 31.84 -6.14 9.46
C ASN A 307 31.62 -5.61 10.90
N TYR A 308 31.12 -4.39 11.06
CA TYR A 308 30.68 -3.89 12.37
C TYR A 308 29.54 -4.76 12.93
N ARG A 309 29.39 -4.81 14.26
CA ARG A 309 28.33 -5.57 14.93
C ARG A 309 27.00 -4.93 14.68
N ALA A 310 26.09 -5.66 14.03
CA ALA A 310 24.72 -5.24 13.78
C ALA A 310 23.79 -6.47 13.77
N VAL A 311 22.53 -6.21 14.03
CA VAL A 311 21.42 -7.14 13.78
C VAL A 311 20.49 -6.50 12.76
N SER A 312 20.17 -7.21 11.68
CA SER A 312 19.22 -6.76 10.68
C SER A 312 17.82 -6.60 11.30
N TYR A 313 17.07 -5.61 10.82
CA TYR A 313 15.66 -5.44 11.15
C TYR A 313 14.87 -6.74 10.96
N TYR A 314 15.20 -7.52 9.92
CA TYR A 314 14.52 -8.79 9.62
C TYR A 314 14.79 -9.92 10.62
N ASP A 315 15.93 -9.85 11.32
CA ASP A 315 16.35 -10.85 12.29
C ASP A 315 16.06 -10.42 13.74
N TYR A 316 15.67 -9.16 13.95
CA TYR A 316 15.35 -8.64 15.27
C TYR A 316 14.00 -9.19 15.75
N SER A 317 14.01 -9.89 16.88
CA SER A 317 12.81 -10.52 17.44
C SER A 317 11.96 -9.52 18.22
N LEU A 318 10.76 -9.24 17.72
CA LEU A 318 9.76 -8.46 18.46
C LEU A 318 9.18 -9.29 19.62
N LYS A 319 9.16 -8.71 20.80
CA LYS A 319 8.45 -9.28 21.94
C LYS A 319 6.97 -8.92 21.81
N THR A 320 6.13 -9.93 21.67
CA THR A 320 4.68 -9.74 21.66
C THR A 320 4.20 -9.50 23.07
N PRO A 321 3.46 -8.41 23.37
CA PRO A 321 2.82 -8.24 24.66
C PRO A 321 1.85 -9.39 24.95
N ALA A 322 1.68 -9.72 26.24
CA ALA A 322 0.72 -10.73 26.62
C ALA A 322 -0.71 -10.28 26.28
N ASP A 323 -1.45 -11.13 25.60
CA ASP A 323 -2.86 -10.89 25.19
C ASP A 323 -3.82 -11.10 26.37
N THR A 324 -3.75 -10.22 27.37
CA THR A 324 -4.56 -10.31 28.58
C THR A 324 -5.27 -9.00 28.89
N GLY A 325 -6.57 -9.09 29.21
CA GLY A 325 -7.37 -7.95 29.62
C GLY A 325 -8.19 -7.30 28.49
N ASP A 326 -8.55 -6.03 28.68
CA ASP A 326 -9.30 -5.26 27.71
C ASP A 326 -8.42 -4.88 26.50
N SER A 327 -9.03 -4.84 25.32
CA SER A 327 -8.31 -4.57 24.06
C SER A 327 -8.97 -3.48 23.23
N ILE A 328 -8.15 -2.87 22.38
CA ILE A 328 -8.58 -2.04 21.25
C ILE A 328 -8.41 -2.88 19.98
N GLY A 329 -9.52 -3.16 19.29
CA GLY A 329 -9.51 -3.90 18.04
C GLY A 329 -9.04 -2.99 16.90
N VAL A 330 -8.00 -3.40 16.17
CA VAL A 330 -7.50 -2.69 14.99
C VAL A 330 -7.83 -3.48 13.74
N ILE A 331 -8.51 -2.82 12.81
CA ILE A 331 -8.84 -3.35 11.48
C ILE A 331 -8.18 -2.46 10.42
N PHE A 332 -7.68 -3.07 9.37
CA PHE A 332 -7.03 -2.38 8.25
C PHE A 332 -7.95 -2.31 7.03
N ALA A 333 -8.02 -1.12 6.42
CA ALA A 333 -8.60 -0.90 5.09
C ALA A 333 -7.49 -0.34 4.18
N ASN A 334 -6.66 -1.24 3.63
CA ASN A 334 -5.47 -0.89 2.85
C ASN A 334 -5.63 -1.30 1.38
N GLY A 335 -5.65 -0.32 0.47
CA GLY A 335 -5.85 -0.52 -0.95
C GLY A 335 -7.25 -0.14 -1.46
N ALA A 336 -7.57 -0.49 -2.72
CA ALA A 336 -8.87 -0.20 -3.33
C ALA A 336 -9.99 -1.03 -2.68
N ILE A 337 -11.13 -0.40 -2.42
CA ILE A 337 -12.29 -1.07 -1.84
C ILE A 337 -13.06 -1.79 -2.94
N MET A 338 -13.10 -3.11 -2.86
CA MET A 338 -13.73 -3.99 -3.84
C MET A 338 -14.92 -4.74 -3.24
N ASP A 339 -15.87 -5.08 -4.10
CA ASP A 339 -17.02 -5.91 -3.70
C ASP A 339 -16.56 -7.35 -3.46
N GLY A 340 -17.11 -8.00 -2.41
CA GLY A 340 -16.80 -9.37 -2.04
C GLY A 340 -15.60 -9.51 -1.09
N GLU A 341 -14.86 -10.60 -1.27
CA GLU A 341 -13.75 -10.99 -0.40
C GLU A 341 -12.46 -10.19 -0.68
N GLU A 342 -11.57 -10.14 0.33
CA GLU A 342 -10.26 -9.49 0.23
C GLU A 342 -9.39 -10.19 -0.82
N THR A 343 -8.72 -9.39 -1.64
CA THR A 343 -7.66 -9.85 -2.55
C THR A 343 -6.34 -9.15 -2.22
N PRO A 344 -5.18 -9.75 -2.52
CA PRO A 344 -3.89 -9.16 -2.16
C PRO A 344 -3.74 -7.70 -2.64
N GLY A 345 -3.52 -6.78 -1.68
CA GLY A 345 -3.36 -5.35 -1.94
C GLY A 345 -4.67 -4.57 -2.10
N ASN A 346 -5.83 -5.19 -1.85
CA ASN A 346 -7.15 -4.56 -1.90
C ASN A 346 -7.95 -4.85 -0.63
N VAL A 347 -8.97 -4.04 -0.41
CA VAL A 347 -9.94 -4.16 0.69
C VAL A 347 -11.16 -4.91 0.18
N GLY A 348 -11.47 -6.07 0.74
CA GLY A 348 -12.72 -6.78 0.47
C GLY A 348 -13.85 -6.25 1.36
N GLY A 349 -14.99 -5.85 0.77
CA GLY A 349 -16.13 -5.35 1.53
C GLY A 349 -16.64 -6.34 2.56
N ASP A 350 -16.83 -7.59 2.15
CA ASP A 350 -17.35 -8.67 3.02
C ASP A 350 -16.33 -9.08 4.08
N THR A 351 -15.06 -9.26 3.70
CA THR A 351 -13.98 -9.62 4.63
C THR A 351 -13.81 -8.57 5.71
N THR A 352 -13.72 -7.30 5.33
CA THR A 352 -13.53 -6.22 6.30
C THR A 352 -14.74 -6.06 7.22
N ALA A 353 -15.94 -6.20 6.70
CA ALA A 353 -17.16 -6.19 7.51
C ALA A 353 -17.21 -7.37 8.49
N ALA A 354 -16.77 -8.56 8.08
CA ALA A 354 -16.68 -9.72 8.96
C ALA A 354 -15.69 -9.48 10.11
N GLN A 355 -14.51 -8.93 9.83
CA GLN A 355 -13.50 -8.56 10.85
C GLN A 355 -14.04 -7.52 11.83
N ILE A 356 -14.75 -6.49 11.35
CA ILE A 356 -15.40 -5.49 12.20
C ILE A 356 -16.47 -6.15 13.08
N ARG A 357 -17.27 -7.06 12.52
CA ARG A 357 -18.29 -7.81 13.23
C ARG A 357 -17.67 -8.69 14.32
N GLU A 358 -16.58 -9.38 14.05
CA GLU A 358 -15.83 -10.16 15.02
C GLU A 358 -15.36 -9.28 16.18
N ALA A 359 -14.67 -8.16 15.89
CA ALA A 359 -14.25 -7.20 16.90
C ALA A 359 -15.44 -6.61 17.71
N ARG A 360 -16.59 -6.39 17.03
CA ARG A 360 -17.81 -5.92 17.70
C ARG A 360 -18.36 -6.94 18.69
N LEU A 361 -18.30 -8.22 18.38
CA LEU A 361 -18.84 -9.30 19.21
C LEU A 361 -17.88 -9.77 20.30
N ASP A 362 -16.58 -9.52 20.17
CA ASP A 362 -15.59 -9.88 21.19
C ASP A 362 -15.78 -9.03 22.47
N PRO A 363 -16.09 -9.63 23.63
CA PRO A 363 -16.29 -8.90 24.87
C PRO A 363 -15.02 -8.22 25.40
N LYS A 364 -13.83 -8.64 25.00
CA LYS A 364 -12.56 -8.01 25.38
C LYS A 364 -12.33 -6.69 24.63
N VAL A 365 -12.82 -6.56 23.40
CA VAL A 365 -12.70 -5.35 22.59
C VAL A 365 -13.62 -4.27 23.15
N LYS A 366 -13.07 -3.15 23.57
CA LYS A 366 -13.81 -2.02 24.15
C LYS A 366 -13.91 -0.83 23.20
N ALA A 367 -13.01 -0.72 22.23
CA ALA A 367 -13.05 0.26 21.17
C ALA A 367 -12.51 -0.36 19.88
N ILE A 368 -12.85 0.23 18.73
CA ILE A 368 -12.36 -0.18 17.43
C ILE A 368 -11.60 1.00 16.81
N VAL A 369 -10.41 0.71 16.27
CA VAL A 369 -9.66 1.63 15.42
C VAL A 369 -9.65 1.06 14.00
N LEU A 370 -10.23 1.81 13.05
CA LEU A 370 -10.11 1.52 11.63
C LEU A 370 -8.93 2.30 11.07
N ARG A 371 -7.89 1.59 10.66
CA ARG A 371 -6.76 2.18 9.94
C ARG A 371 -7.08 2.19 8.45
N VAL A 372 -7.18 3.37 7.84
CA VAL A 372 -7.56 3.56 6.45
C VAL A 372 -6.38 4.08 5.64
N ASN A 373 -5.98 3.32 4.62
CA ASN A 373 -5.03 3.74 3.59
C ASN A 373 -5.59 3.34 2.22
N SER A 374 -6.64 4.03 1.78
CA SER A 374 -7.47 3.65 0.63
C SER A 374 -7.87 4.84 -0.24
N PRO A 375 -7.76 4.71 -1.58
CA PRO A 375 -8.29 5.67 -2.55
C PRO A 375 -9.83 5.62 -2.68
N GLY A 376 -10.48 4.67 -2.00
CA GLY A 376 -11.89 4.34 -2.19
C GLY A 376 -12.09 3.15 -3.13
N GLY A 377 -13.26 3.07 -3.76
CA GLY A 377 -13.62 1.95 -4.64
C GLY A 377 -15.12 1.81 -4.86
N SER A 378 -15.62 0.58 -4.77
CA SER A 378 -17.03 0.22 -4.85
C SER A 378 -17.86 0.95 -3.79
N VAL A 379 -18.97 1.57 -4.20
CA VAL A 379 -19.93 2.19 -3.28
C VAL A 379 -20.65 1.13 -2.45
N SER A 380 -20.97 -0.01 -3.05
CA SER A 380 -21.65 -1.12 -2.38
C SER A 380 -20.78 -1.69 -1.26
N ALA A 381 -19.53 -2.00 -1.55
CA ALA A 381 -18.57 -2.50 -0.57
C ALA A 381 -18.29 -1.47 0.55
N SER A 382 -18.14 -0.18 0.18
CA SER A 382 -17.95 0.89 1.16
C SER A 382 -19.15 1.01 2.12
N GLU A 383 -20.38 0.80 1.63
CA GLU A 383 -21.57 0.83 2.46
C GLU A 383 -21.65 -0.38 3.40
N VAL A 384 -21.26 -1.58 2.96
CA VAL A 384 -21.21 -2.80 3.79
C VAL A 384 -20.27 -2.58 4.97
N ILE A 385 -19.06 -2.09 4.72
CA ILE A 385 -18.08 -1.77 5.78
C ILE A 385 -18.62 -0.67 6.72
N ARG A 386 -19.16 0.42 6.15
CA ARG A 386 -19.72 1.53 6.93
C ARG A 386 -20.84 1.08 7.87
N ALA A 387 -21.73 0.23 7.38
CA ALA A 387 -22.87 -0.27 8.15
C ALA A 387 -22.43 -1.07 9.37
N GLU A 388 -21.39 -1.93 9.25
CA GLU A 388 -20.88 -2.73 10.37
C GLU A 388 -20.14 -1.86 11.40
N LEU A 389 -19.42 -0.81 10.97
CA LEU A 389 -18.86 0.19 11.89
C LEU A 389 -19.93 0.97 12.65
N ALA A 390 -21.03 1.35 11.95
CA ALA A 390 -22.17 1.98 12.60
C ALA A 390 -22.84 1.06 13.62
N ALA A 391 -22.94 -0.24 13.33
CA ALA A 391 -23.45 -1.26 14.25
C ALA A 391 -22.52 -1.43 15.48
N ALA A 392 -21.19 -1.37 15.30
CA ALA A 392 -20.25 -1.40 16.40
C ALA A 392 -20.42 -0.19 17.35
N LYS A 393 -20.56 1.00 16.77
CA LYS A 393 -20.83 2.23 17.52
C LYS A 393 -22.18 2.15 18.27
N ALA A 394 -23.22 1.63 17.62
CA ALA A 394 -24.54 1.44 18.25
C ALA A 394 -24.50 0.40 19.37
N ALA A 395 -23.61 -0.60 19.31
CA ALA A 395 -23.35 -1.57 20.37
C ALA A 395 -22.52 -0.98 21.54
N GLY A 396 -22.23 0.33 21.54
CA GLY A 396 -21.51 1.02 22.59
C GLY A 396 -19.99 0.95 22.51
N LYS A 397 -19.42 0.44 21.41
CA LYS A 397 -17.97 0.45 21.17
C LYS A 397 -17.59 1.70 20.36
N PRO A 398 -16.84 2.65 20.92
CA PRO A 398 -16.35 3.80 20.18
C PRO A 398 -15.55 3.34 18.96
N VAL A 399 -15.76 4.01 17.81
CA VAL A 399 -15.01 3.79 16.58
C VAL A 399 -14.13 5.02 16.34
N VAL A 400 -12.84 4.83 16.23
CA VAL A 400 -11.89 5.88 15.84
C VAL A 400 -11.30 5.52 14.49
N VAL A 401 -11.18 6.49 13.61
CA VAL A 401 -10.51 6.32 12.32
C VAL A 401 -9.12 6.92 12.40
N SER A 402 -8.11 6.14 12.01
CA SER A 402 -6.74 6.58 11.76
C SER A 402 -6.48 6.59 10.26
N MET A 403 -6.38 7.77 9.66
CA MET A 403 -6.08 7.91 8.24
C MET A 403 -4.57 7.81 8.01
N GLY A 404 -4.15 6.93 7.10
CA GLY A 404 -2.77 6.78 6.62
C GLY A 404 -2.41 7.78 5.53
N GLY A 405 -1.70 7.33 4.52
CA GLY A 405 -1.36 8.14 3.34
C GLY A 405 -2.60 8.63 2.60
N MET A 406 -3.67 7.82 2.62
CA MET A 406 -4.89 8.10 1.88
C MET A 406 -6.14 7.57 2.59
N ALA A 407 -7.19 8.41 2.64
CA ALA A 407 -8.52 8.00 3.06
C ALA A 407 -9.55 8.79 2.24
N ALA A 408 -9.55 8.53 0.92
CA ALA A 408 -10.29 9.34 -0.03
C ALA A 408 -11.53 8.61 -0.56
N SER A 409 -12.57 9.37 -0.88
CA SER A 409 -13.76 8.89 -1.55
C SER A 409 -14.45 7.75 -0.78
N GLY A 410 -14.45 6.49 -1.25
CA GLY A 410 -14.93 5.33 -0.50
C GLY A 410 -14.22 5.15 0.84
N GLY A 411 -12.90 5.49 0.92
CA GLY A 411 -12.14 5.52 2.16
C GLY A 411 -12.68 6.56 3.17
N TYR A 412 -13.18 7.70 2.68
CA TYR A 412 -13.90 8.65 3.53
C TYR A 412 -15.33 8.18 3.86
N TRP A 413 -16.00 7.52 2.90
CA TRP A 413 -17.33 6.92 3.13
C TRP A 413 -17.33 5.97 4.34
N ILE A 414 -16.39 5.02 4.37
CA ILE A 414 -16.27 4.07 5.50
C ILE A 414 -15.88 4.76 6.82
N SER A 415 -15.28 5.95 6.75
CA SER A 415 -14.88 6.74 7.92
C SER A 415 -16.05 7.52 8.56
N THR A 416 -17.18 7.68 7.86
CA THR A 416 -18.32 8.52 8.33
C THR A 416 -18.95 8.06 9.68
N PRO A 417 -19.01 6.77 10.07
CA PRO A 417 -19.57 6.39 11.37
C PRO A 417 -18.67 6.70 12.56
N ALA A 418 -17.41 7.08 12.33
CA ALA A 418 -16.44 7.28 13.40
C ALA A 418 -16.94 8.24 14.48
N SER A 419 -16.55 7.96 15.71
CA SER A 419 -16.70 8.86 16.84
C SER A 419 -15.64 9.96 16.84
N TYR A 420 -14.49 9.66 16.18
CA TYR A 420 -13.36 10.57 16.05
C TYR A 420 -12.48 10.16 14.86
N ILE A 421 -11.99 11.14 14.11
CA ILE A 421 -11.12 10.92 12.94
C ILE A 421 -9.81 11.66 13.16
N VAL A 422 -8.70 10.91 13.07
CA VAL A 422 -7.33 11.41 13.12
C VAL A 422 -6.69 11.27 11.74
N ALA A 423 -6.08 12.33 11.22
CA ALA A 423 -5.35 12.33 9.96
C ALA A 423 -3.96 12.95 10.14
N ASN A 424 -2.99 12.50 9.35
CA ASN A 424 -1.71 13.19 9.26
C ASN A 424 -1.86 14.45 8.40
N PRO A 425 -1.09 15.53 8.62
CA PRO A 425 -1.12 16.72 7.75
C PRO A 425 -0.99 16.39 6.26
N SER A 426 -0.21 15.37 5.91
CA SER A 426 0.05 14.91 4.54
C SER A 426 -0.90 13.79 4.06
N THR A 427 -1.90 13.40 4.83
CA THR A 427 -2.94 12.46 4.38
C THR A 427 -3.72 13.06 3.23
N LEU A 428 -3.97 12.31 2.15
CA LEU A 428 -4.93 12.68 1.11
C LEU A 428 -6.31 12.15 1.45
N THR A 429 -7.31 13.04 1.52
CA THR A 429 -8.68 12.67 1.91
C THR A 429 -9.73 13.47 1.14
N GLY A 430 -10.99 13.42 1.58
CA GLY A 430 -12.10 14.05 0.85
C GLY A 430 -12.46 13.24 -0.39
N SER A 431 -12.33 13.84 -1.58
CA SER A 431 -12.79 13.25 -2.86
C SER A 431 -14.25 12.77 -2.78
N ILE A 432 -15.08 13.52 -2.00
CA ILE A 432 -16.50 13.21 -1.76
C ILE A 432 -17.26 13.42 -3.05
N GLY A 433 -17.49 12.36 -3.79
CA GLY A 433 -18.11 12.35 -5.10
C GLY A 433 -18.24 10.93 -5.64
N ILE A 434 -19.18 10.70 -6.53
CA ILE A 434 -19.50 9.40 -7.11
C ILE A 434 -19.51 9.50 -8.62
N PHE A 435 -19.12 8.43 -9.29
CA PHE A 435 -19.23 8.29 -10.74
C PHE A 435 -19.57 6.85 -11.14
N GLY A 436 -19.97 6.69 -12.40
CA GLY A 436 -20.10 5.43 -13.10
C GLY A 436 -19.50 5.55 -14.49
N VAL A 437 -18.93 4.45 -14.98
CA VAL A 437 -18.39 4.34 -16.34
C VAL A 437 -18.86 3.03 -16.95
N ILE A 438 -19.45 3.10 -18.13
CA ILE A 438 -19.84 1.93 -18.94
C ILE A 438 -19.25 2.13 -20.33
N ASN A 439 -18.50 1.15 -20.79
CA ASN A 439 -17.97 1.12 -22.16
C ASN A 439 -18.77 0.13 -23.00
N THR A 440 -19.13 0.51 -24.23
CA THR A 440 -19.76 -0.37 -25.20
C THR A 440 -18.92 -0.41 -26.49
N VAL A 441 -18.93 -1.55 -27.19
CA VAL A 441 -18.05 -1.83 -28.33
C VAL A 441 -18.81 -2.10 -29.63
N GLU A 442 -20.09 -1.72 -29.69
CA GLU A 442 -20.94 -1.93 -30.88
C GLU A 442 -20.31 -1.33 -32.15
N ASN A 443 -19.81 -0.09 -32.07
CA ASN A 443 -19.18 0.57 -33.21
C ASN A 443 -17.80 -0.02 -33.58
N SER A 444 -17.10 -0.58 -32.59
CA SER A 444 -15.85 -1.34 -32.81
C SER A 444 -16.15 -2.60 -33.60
N LEU A 445 -17.18 -3.37 -33.18
CA LEU A 445 -17.62 -4.59 -33.85
C LEU A 445 -18.14 -4.33 -35.26
N ASP A 446 -18.98 -3.31 -35.43
CA ASP A 446 -19.47 -2.87 -36.75
C ASP A 446 -18.30 -2.58 -37.73
N SER A 447 -17.24 -1.99 -37.23
CA SER A 447 -16.09 -1.63 -38.06
C SER A 447 -15.31 -2.81 -38.65
N ILE A 448 -15.46 -4.00 -38.03
CA ILE A 448 -14.86 -5.27 -38.50
C ILE A 448 -15.89 -6.23 -39.06
N GLY A 449 -17.16 -5.77 -39.29
CA GLY A 449 -18.23 -6.55 -39.90
C GLY A 449 -18.92 -7.53 -38.93
N VAL A 450 -18.80 -7.34 -37.60
CA VAL A 450 -19.50 -8.14 -36.58
C VAL A 450 -20.69 -7.34 -36.06
N HIS A 451 -21.86 -7.93 -36.09
CA HIS A 451 -23.12 -7.31 -35.66
C HIS A 451 -23.79 -8.12 -34.57
N THR A 452 -24.50 -7.45 -33.65
CA THR A 452 -25.29 -8.07 -32.60
C THR A 452 -26.77 -7.80 -32.87
N ASP A 453 -27.58 -8.85 -32.93
CA ASP A 453 -29.03 -8.78 -33.07
C ASP A 453 -29.72 -9.71 -32.07
N GLY A 454 -30.96 -9.42 -31.70
CA GLY A 454 -31.71 -10.21 -30.75
C GLY A 454 -33.07 -9.59 -30.46
N VAL A 455 -33.90 -10.32 -29.69
CA VAL A 455 -35.22 -9.89 -29.24
C VAL A 455 -35.23 -9.79 -27.72
N ALA A 456 -35.68 -8.66 -27.20
CA ALA A 456 -35.78 -8.42 -25.77
C ALA A 456 -37.22 -8.03 -25.39
N THR A 457 -37.64 -8.35 -24.18
CA THR A 457 -38.96 -7.97 -23.63
C THR A 457 -38.99 -6.52 -23.15
N SER A 458 -37.83 -5.93 -22.92
CA SER A 458 -37.70 -4.51 -22.59
C SER A 458 -36.25 -4.05 -22.88
N PRO A 459 -36.00 -2.72 -23.03
CA PRO A 459 -34.64 -2.20 -23.17
C PRO A 459 -33.69 -2.58 -22.01
N LEU A 460 -34.26 -2.84 -20.81
CA LEU A 460 -33.47 -3.23 -19.62
C LEU A 460 -32.97 -4.67 -19.70
N ALA A 461 -33.63 -5.52 -20.47
CA ALA A 461 -33.20 -6.90 -20.69
C ALA A 461 -32.14 -7.02 -21.80
N ASP A 462 -31.92 -5.96 -22.58
CA ASP A 462 -31.03 -5.94 -23.75
C ASP A 462 -29.73 -5.15 -23.48
N ILE A 463 -29.34 -5.01 -22.21
CA ILE A 463 -28.10 -4.36 -21.83
C ILE A 463 -26.92 -5.30 -22.15
N SER A 464 -26.06 -4.87 -23.07
CA SER A 464 -24.87 -5.60 -23.49
C SER A 464 -23.74 -4.64 -23.84
N ILE A 465 -22.50 -5.06 -23.62
CA ILE A 465 -21.34 -4.30 -24.09
C ILE A 465 -21.22 -4.27 -25.63
N THR A 466 -21.94 -5.17 -26.33
CA THR A 466 -21.94 -5.29 -27.80
C THR A 466 -23.09 -4.49 -28.47
N LYS A 467 -23.89 -3.77 -27.70
CA LYS A 467 -24.99 -2.93 -28.17
C LYS A 467 -24.88 -1.53 -27.60
N ALA A 468 -25.42 -0.55 -28.28
CA ALA A 468 -25.53 0.82 -27.78
C ALA A 468 -26.35 0.83 -26.48
N LEU A 469 -25.91 1.57 -25.47
CA LEU A 469 -26.58 1.66 -24.19
C LEU A 469 -27.93 2.40 -24.35
N PRO A 470 -29.09 1.79 -24.01
CA PRO A 470 -30.40 2.42 -24.17
C PRO A 470 -30.50 3.76 -23.40
N PRO A 471 -31.20 4.77 -23.95
CA PRO A 471 -31.35 6.08 -23.28
C PRO A 471 -31.97 6.00 -21.90
N GLU A 472 -32.94 5.08 -21.69
CA GLU A 472 -33.58 4.85 -20.38
C GLU A 472 -32.58 4.34 -19.36
N VAL A 473 -31.67 3.44 -19.76
CA VAL A 473 -30.59 2.93 -18.90
C VAL A 473 -29.62 4.05 -18.54
N GLN A 474 -29.25 4.90 -19.50
CA GLN A 474 -28.39 6.06 -19.22
C GLN A 474 -29.03 7.00 -18.21
N GLN A 475 -30.33 7.32 -18.35
CA GLN A 475 -31.04 8.15 -17.39
C GLN A 475 -31.13 7.49 -16.00
N MET A 476 -31.41 6.20 -15.92
CA MET A 476 -31.44 5.45 -14.65
C MET A 476 -30.08 5.47 -13.96
N MET A 477 -29.00 5.29 -14.71
CA MET A 477 -27.64 5.34 -14.17
C MET A 477 -27.34 6.74 -13.62
N GLN A 478 -27.65 7.81 -14.37
CA GLN A 478 -27.42 9.18 -13.91
C GLN A 478 -28.21 9.49 -12.63
N LEU A 479 -29.48 9.10 -12.56
CA LEU A 479 -30.31 9.25 -11.35
C LEU A 479 -29.72 8.46 -10.16
N SER A 480 -29.21 7.25 -10.40
CA SER A 480 -28.56 6.43 -9.37
C SER A 480 -27.29 7.11 -8.82
N ILE A 481 -26.49 7.71 -9.70
CA ILE A 481 -25.28 8.44 -9.33
C ILE A 481 -25.62 9.71 -8.54
N GLU A 482 -26.62 10.47 -8.96
CA GLU A 482 -27.10 11.67 -8.25
C GLU A 482 -27.64 11.32 -6.85
N ASN A 483 -28.43 10.25 -6.75
CA ASN A 483 -28.91 9.76 -5.46
C ASN A 483 -27.76 9.31 -4.56
N GLY A 484 -26.79 8.56 -5.11
CA GLY A 484 -25.59 8.12 -4.38
C GLY A 484 -24.76 9.30 -3.88
N TYR A 485 -24.57 10.35 -4.69
CA TYR A 485 -23.90 11.57 -4.26
C TYR A 485 -24.65 12.26 -3.12
N LYS A 486 -25.97 12.45 -3.27
CA LYS A 486 -26.81 13.03 -2.22
C LYS A 486 -26.71 12.23 -0.91
N ARG A 487 -26.71 10.89 -1.00
CA ARG A 487 -26.50 10.02 0.16
C ARG A 487 -25.13 10.26 0.78
N PHE A 488 -24.07 10.36 -0.02
CA PHE A 488 -22.71 10.56 0.49
C PHE A 488 -22.59 11.89 1.25
N ILE A 489 -23.03 13.02 0.67
CA ILE A 489 -22.97 14.32 1.35
C ILE A 489 -23.85 14.35 2.61
N THR A 490 -24.97 13.62 2.63
CA THR A 490 -25.83 13.49 3.81
C THR A 490 -25.12 12.70 4.93
N LEU A 491 -24.50 11.56 4.61
CA LEU A 491 -23.72 10.78 5.58
C LEU A 491 -22.59 11.62 6.21
N VAL A 492 -21.90 12.41 5.39
CA VAL A 492 -20.84 13.30 5.88
C VAL A 492 -21.43 14.43 6.73
N ALA A 493 -22.54 15.04 6.31
CA ALA A 493 -23.20 16.09 7.06
C ALA A 493 -23.65 15.61 8.45
N ASP A 494 -24.27 14.43 8.53
CA ASP A 494 -24.67 13.80 9.79
C ASP A 494 -23.46 13.53 10.68
N ALA A 495 -22.39 12.97 10.11
CA ALA A 495 -21.15 12.66 10.82
C ALA A 495 -20.46 13.93 11.36
N ARG A 496 -20.49 15.02 10.59
CA ARG A 496 -19.82 16.29 10.93
C ARG A 496 -20.76 17.32 11.59
N LYS A 497 -22.02 16.92 11.87
CA LYS A 497 -23.07 17.75 12.51
C LYS A 497 -23.28 19.09 11.79
N THR A 498 -23.39 19.01 10.48
CA THR A 498 -23.59 20.14 9.58
C THR A 498 -24.69 19.83 8.55
N THR A 499 -24.87 20.65 7.53
CA THR A 499 -25.88 20.41 6.48
C THR A 499 -25.27 19.87 5.19
N PRO A 500 -26.02 19.10 4.39
CA PRO A 500 -25.56 18.62 3.10
C PRO A 500 -25.09 19.75 2.16
N GLU A 501 -25.74 20.93 2.22
CA GLU A 501 -25.37 22.08 1.40
C GLU A 501 -24.03 22.71 1.81
N GLN A 502 -23.66 22.62 3.10
CA GLN A 502 -22.33 23.03 3.56
C GLN A 502 -21.25 22.03 3.16
N ILE A 503 -21.57 20.74 3.24
CA ILE A 503 -20.66 19.70 2.77
C ILE A 503 -20.47 19.79 1.26
N ASP A 504 -21.52 20.04 0.47
CA ASP A 504 -21.43 20.16 -0.98
C ASP A 504 -20.40 21.21 -1.43
N LYS A 505 -20.24 22.32 -0.69
CA LYS A 505 -19.25 23.37 -0.98
C LYS A 505 -17.79 22.90 -0.90
N ILE A 506 -17.51 21.90 -0.08
CA ILE A 506 -16.15 21.34 0.13
C ILE A 506 -16.03 19.93 -0.44
N ALA A 507 -17.12 19.39 -0.99
CA ALA A 507 -17.19 18.08 -1.64
C ALA A 507 -16.91 18.19 -3.14
N GLN A 508 -17.88 17.90 -3.98
CA GLN A 508 -17.78 17.98 -5.45
C GLN A 508 -16.62 17.17 -6.03
N GLY A 509 -16.15 16.16 -5.29
CA GLY A 509 -14.98 15.36 -5.66
C GLY A 509 -13.63 15.98 -5.31
N HIS A 510 -13.57 17.10 -4.60
CA HIS A 510 -12.32 17.78 -4.24
C HIS A 510 -11.47 16.94 -3.28
N VAL A 511 -10.18 16.81 -3.60
CA VAL A 511 -9.17 16.16 -2.75
C VAL A 511 -8.56 17.20 -1.81
N TRP A 512 -8.41 16.85 -0.55
CA TRP A 512 -7.86 17.70 0.49
C TRP A 512 -6.67 17.00 1.15
N THR A 513 -5.68 17.77 1.57
CA THR A 513 -4.68 17.27 2.54
C THR A 513 -5.35 17.10 3.91
N GLY A 514 -4.73 16.34 4.83
CA GLY A 514 -5.23 16.22 6.19
C GLY A 514 -5.28 17.58 6.91
N GLN A 515 -4.35 18.48 6.59
CA GLN A 515 -4.32 19.84 7.12
C GLN A 515 -5.55 20.65 6.65
N ASP A 516 -5.84 20.64 5.37
CA ASP A 516 -7.05 21.27 4.81
C ASP A 516 -8.33 20.59 5.31
N ALA A 517 -8.36 19.27 5.38
CA ALA A 517 -9.49 18.52 5.89
C ALA A 517 -9.81 18.87 7.35
N LYS A 518 -8.80 19.14 8.17
CA LYS A 518 -8.98 19.67 9.53
C LYS A 518 -9.57 21.08 9.51
N ALA A 519 -9.07 21.95 8.66
CA ALA A 519 -9.60 23.31 8.51
C ALA A 519 -11.05 23.31 8.01
N ASN A 520 -11.38 22.40 7.09
CA ASN A 520 -12.72 22.22 6.53
C ASN A 520 -13.69 21.45 7.45
N GLY A 521 -13.24 20.96 8.59
CA GLY A 521 -14.06 20.20 9.53
C GLY A 521 -14.31 18.74 9.12
N LEU A 522 -13.60 18.20 8.13
CA LEU A 522 -13.74 16.80 7.68
C LEU A 522 -13.02 15.81 8.61
N VAL A 523 -12.00 16.26 9.37
CA VAL A 523 -11.31 15.46 10.39
C VAL A 523 -11.30 16.17 11.75
N ASP A 524 -11.15 15.42 12.84
CA ASP A 524 -11.25 15.96 14.20
C ASP A 524 -9.91 16.47 14.73
N SER A 525 -8.80 15.79 14.39
CA SER A 525 -7.46 16.25 14.77
C SER A 525 -6.42 15.81 13.75
N LEU A 526 -5.31 16.54 13.76
CA LEU A 526 -4.07 16.09 13.14
C LEU A 526 -3.32 15.22 14.14
N GLY A 527 -2.70 14.13 13.65
CA GLY A 527 -1.94 13.19 14.45
C GLY A 527 -1.56 11.94 13.66
N ASP A 528 -1.09 10.93 14.39
CA ASP A 528 -0.69 9.65 13.85
C ASP A 528 -1.51 8.47 14.42
N PHE A 529 -1.03 7.25 14.22
CA PHE A 529 -1.72 6.05 14.71
C PHE A 529 -1.78 5.98 16.24
N ASP A 530 -0.72 6.44 16.93
CA ASP A 530 -0.71 6.44 18.40
C ASP A 530 -1.80 7.37 18.97
N ASP A 531 -2.02 8.53 18.32
CA ASP A 531 -3.05 9.49 18.72
C ASP A 531 -4.45 8.88 18.54
N ALA A 532 -4.67 8.11 17.49
CA ALA A 532 -5.92 7.40 17.26
C ALA A 532 -6.15 6.30 18.32
N ILE A 533 -5.14 5.52 18.65
CA ILE A 533 -5.19 4.51 19.73
C ILE A 533 -5.45 5.17 21.09
N ALA A 534 -4.73 6.24 21.41
CA ALA A 534 -4.93 6.98 22.65
C ALA A 534 -6.36 7.54 22.74
N LYS A 535 -6.89 8.06 21.63
CA LYS A 535 -8.26 8.56 21.58
C LYS A 535 -9.31 7.46 21.74
N ALA A 536 -9.06 6.28 21.15
CA ALA A 536 -9.92 5.11 21.32
C ALA A 536 -9.95 4.65 22.80
N ALA A 537 -8.78 4.59 23.45
CA ALA A 537 -8.67 4.29 24.87
C ALA A 537 -9.41 5.31 25.75
N GLU A 538 -9.26 6.61 25.45
CA GLU A 538 -9.97 7.70 26.14
C GLU A 538 -11.49 7.55 26.05
N LEU A 539 -12.01 7.35 24.82
CA LEU A 539 -13.45 7.21 24.58
C LEU A 539 -14.04 5.95 25.24
N ALA A 540 -13.28 4.87 25.30
CA ALA A 540 -13.64 3.64 25.98
C ALA A 540 -13.32 3.65 27.50
N LYS A 541 -12.71 4.73 28.01
CA LYS A 541 -12.30 4.91 29.42
C LYS A 541 -11.36 3.81 29.93
N LEU A 542 -10.48 3.33 29.07
CA LEU A 542 -9.52 2.28 29.39
C LEU A 542 -8.32 2.87 30.15
N LYS A 543 -7.89 2.19 31.21
CA LYS A 543 -6.65 2.52 31.95
C LYS A 543 -5.47 1.67 31.51
N GLN A 544 -5.74 0.45 31.12
CA GLN A 544 -4.80 -0.52 30.59
C GLN A 544 -5.46 -1.24 29.43
N TRP A 545 -4.74 -1.46 28.36
CA TRP A 545 -5.23 -2.16 27.18
C TRP A 545 -4.06 -2.76 26.40
N HIS A 546 -4.38 -3.68 25.51
CA HIS A 546 -3.49 -4.12 24.44
C HIS A 546 -4.17 -3.91 23.09
N ILE A 547 -3.40 -3.97 22.02
CA ILE A 547 -3.92 -3.88 20.66
C ILE A 547 -4.19 -5.30 20.16
N ALA A 548 -5.42 -5.57 19.73
CA ALA A 548 -5.81 -6.81 19.06
C ALA A 548 -6.00 -6.52 17.56
N TYR A 549 -5.18 -7.13 16.73
CA TYR A 549 -5.28 -6.98 15.27
C TYR A 549 -6.26 -8.00 14.71
N TYR A 550 -7.28 -7.53 14.00
CA TYR A 550 -8.25 -8.35 13.28
C TYR A 550 -7.84 -8.42 11.82
N GLN A 551 -7.21 -9.48 11.45
CA GLN A 551 -6.75 -9.76 10.08
C GLN A 551 -6.73 -11.26 9.86
N ASP A 552 -7.12 -11.69 8.64
CA ASP A 552 -7.04 -13.10 8.28
C ASP A 552 -5.57 -13.46 8.07
N GLU A 553 -5.09 -14.45 8.81
CA GLU A 553 -3.78 -15.05 8.56
C GLU A 553 -3.92 -16.06 7.40
N PRO A 554 -3.11 -15.94 6.34
CA PRO A 554 -3.17 -16.89 5.24
C PRO A 554 -2.87 -18.29 5.74
N THR A 555 -3.73 -19.25 5.39
CA THR A 555 -3.52 -20.65 5.75
C THR A 555 -2.31 -21.21 4.98
N PHE A 556 -1.72 -22.30 5.50
CA PHE A 556 -0.63 -22.98 4.78
C PHE A 556 -1.03 -23.39 3.35
N VAL A 557 -2.29 -23.75 3.16
CA VAL A 557 -2.83 -24.12 1.83
C VAL A 557 -2.87 -22.91 0.91
N ASP A 558 -3.28 -21.74 1.40
CA ASP A 558 -3.31 -20.49 0.64
C ASP A 558 -1.90 -20.09 0.20
N MET A 559 -0.91 -20.23 1.09
CA MET A 559 0.50 -19.96 0.78
C MET A 559 1.08 -20.87 -0.30
N VAL A 560 0.74 -22.17 -0.27
CA VAL A 560 1.18 -23.13 -1.29
C VAL A 560 0.48 -22.87 -2.63
N MET A 561 -0.81 -22.58 -2.61
CA MET A 561 -1.59 -22.26 -3.81
C MET A 561 -1.12 -20.95 -4.45
N ASP A 562 -0.82 -19.91 -3.66
CA ASP A 562 -0.28 -18.65 -4.14
C ASP A 562 1.12 -18.82 -4.76
N SER A 563 1.99 -19.60 -4.12
CA SER A 563 3.32 -19.87 -4.66
C SER A 563 3.27 -20.69 -5.97
N MET A 564 2.32 -21.62 -6.09
CA MET A 564 2.10 -22.40 -7.33
C MET A 564 1.44 -21.55 -8.43
N SER A 565 0.42 -20.76 -8.10
CA SER A 565 -0.29 -19.91 -9.07
C SER A 565 0.58 -18.74 -9.53
N GLY A 566 1.39 -18.17 -8.63
CA GLY A 566 2.36 -17.13 -8.93
C GLY A 566 3.44 -17.61 -9.91
N SER A 567 3.96 -18.84 -9.71
CA SER A 567 4.99 -19.42 -10.59
C SER A 567 4.49 -19.70 -12.01
N VAL A 568 3.24 -20.15 -12.17
CA VAL A 568 2.64 -20.40 -13.50
C VAL A 568 2.29 -19.10 -14.21
N ARG A 569 1.81 -18.07 -13.49
CA ARG A 569 1.53 -16.75 -14.06
C ARG A 569 2.79 -15.94 -14.38
N ALA A 570 3.87 -16.09 -13.61
CA ALA A 570 5.14 -15.40 -13.84
C ALA A 570 5.90 -15.95 -15.06
N MET A 571 5.82 -17.25 -15.34
CA MET A 571 6.56 -17.85 -16.47
C MET A 571 6.11 -17.36 -17.87
N LEU A 572 4.84 -17.03 -18.05
CA LEU A 572 4.32 -16.59 -19.34
C LEU A 572 4.64 -15.11 -19.67
N PRO A 573 4.48 -14.15 -18.75
CA PRO A 573 4.85 -12.75 -19.00
C PRO A 573 6.35 -12.50 -19.10
N GLU A 574 7.20 -13.15 -18.30
CA GLU A 574 8.66 -12.98 -18.34
C GLU A 574 9.27 -13.45 -19.66
N ALA A 575 8.81 -14.58 -20.19
CA ALA A 575 9.26 -15.07 -21.50
C ALA A 575 8.92 -14.09 -22.64
N ILE A 576 7.81 -13.35 -22.52
CA ILE A 576 7.39 -12.33 -23.49
C ILE A 576 8.13 -11.01 -23.22
N GLN A 577 8.33 -10.61 -21.96
CA GLN A 577 9.07 -9.39 -21.60
C GLN A 577 10.57 -9.50 -21.94
N ALA A 578 11.19 -10.66 -21.75
CA ALA A 578 12.58 -10.91 -22.13
C ALA A 578 12.83 -10.82 -23.66
N MET A 579 11.77 -10.92 -24.46
CA MET A 579 11.84 -10.77 -25.93
C MET A 579 11.61 -9.33 -26.39
N LEU A 580 11.19 -8.41 -25.51
CA LEU A 580 10.91 -7.03 -25.86
C LEU A 580 12.14 -6.13 -25.56
N PRO A 581 12.52 -5.21 -26.48
CA PRO A 581 13.52 -4.19 -26.18
C PRO A 581 13.10 -3.34 -24.96
N ALA A 582 14.06 -2.90 -24.16
CA ALA A 582 13.83 -2.17 -22.90
C ALA A 582 12.74 -1.06 -22.91
N PRO A 583 12.61 -0.22 -23.96
CA PRO A 583 11.54 0.80 -24.00
C PRO A 583 10.14 0.19 -24.15
N PHE A 584 10.00 -1.00 -24.72
CA PHE A 584 8.71 -1.69 -24.83
C PHE A 584 8.32 -2.44 -23.53
N ALA A 585 9.31 -2.91 -22.77
CA ALA A 585 9.06 -3.53 -21.46
C ALA A 585 8.52 -2.51 -20.45
N SER A 586 9.07 -1.29 -20.43
CA SER A 586 8.55 -0.20 -19.57
C SER A 586 7.15 0.27 -19.98
N ALA A 587 6.84 0.30 -21.27
CA ALA A 587 5.50 0.61 -21.77
C ALA A 587 4.50 -0.51 -21.40
N ALA A 588 4.89 -1.77 -21.51
CA ALA A 588 4.05 -2.90 -21.13
C ALA A 588 3.73 -2.92 -19.62
N SER A 589 4.71 -2.59 -18.77
CA SER A 589 4.49 -2.47 -17.34
C SER A 589 3.56 -1.30 -16.96
N ALA A 590 3.68 -0.17 -17.67
CA ALA A 590 2.76 0.96 -17.49
C ALA A 590 1.32 0.61 -17.90
N VAL A 591 1.14 -0.08 -19.04
CA VAL A 591 -0.18 -0.56 -19.48
C VAL A 591 -0.76 -1.56 -18.51
N LYS A 592 0.06 -2.47 -17.95
CA LYS A 592 -0.39 -3.41 -16.93
C LYS A 592 -0.85 -2.68 -15.65
N ALA A 593 -0.08 -1.73 -15.17
CA ALA A 593 -0.43 -0.94 -13.98
C ALA A 593 -1.76 -0.20 -14.15
N GLU A 594 -2.05 0.32 -15.36
CA GLU A 594 -3.34 0.94 -15.66
C GLU A 594 -4.48 -0.09 -15.78
N SER A 595 -4.20 -1.26 -16.35
CA SER A 595 -5.17 -2.37 -16.41
C SER A 595 -5.57 -2.85 -15.00
N ASP A 596 -4.60 -2.94 -14.09
CA ASP A 596 -4.85 -3.34 -12.70
C ASP A 596 -5.73 -2.31 -11.95
N LYS A 597 -5.60 -1.01 -12.26
CA LYS A 597 -6.50 0.04 -11.74
C LYS A 597 -7.94 -0.14 -12.24
N LEU A 598 -8.11 -0.53 -13.51
CA LEU A 598 -9.43 -0.78 -14.08
C LEU A 598 -10.08 -2.06 -13.50
N ALA A 599 -9.27 -3.04 -13.13
CA ALA A 599 -9.75 -4.26 -12.46
C ALA A 599 -10.38 -4.00 -11.07
N ALA A 600 -10.06 -2.86 -10.45
CA ALA A 600 -10.71 -2.42 -9.20
C ALA A 600 -12.15 -1.95 -9.39
N PHE A 601 -12.63 -1.81 -10.63
CA PHE A 601 -14.01 -1.41 -10.94
C PHE A 601 -14.94 -2.63 -10.98
N ASN A 602 -15.29 -3.16 -9.79
CA ASN A 602 -16.12 -4.36 -9.64
C ASN A 602 -17.44 -4.12 -8.90
N ASP A 603 -17.88 -2.86 -8.74
CA ASP A 603 -19.17 -2.57 -8.08
C ASP A 603 -20.33 -3.18 -8.87
N PRO A 604 -21.24 -3.95 -8.22
CA PRO A 604 -22.35 -4.64 -8.90
C PRO A 604 -23.36 -3.69 -9.55
N GLN A 605 -23.36 -2.42 -9.18
CA GLN A 605 -24.20 -1.36 -9.76
C GLN A 605 -23.40 -0.34 -10.59
N ASN A 606 -22.11 -0.63 -10.87
CA ASN A 606 -21.18 0.27 -11.57
C ASN A 606 -21.10 1.67 -10.95
N ARG A 607 -21.15 1.76 -9.60
CA ARG A 607 -21.04 3.01 -8.86
C ARG A 607 -19.75 3.05 -8.07
N TYR A 608 -18.93 4.06 -8.31
CA TYR A 608 -17.60 4.15 -7.75
C TYR A 608 -17.40 5.45 -6.98
N ALA A 609 -16.97 5.29 -5.75
CA ALA A 609 -16.40 6.33 -4.91
C ALA A 609 -14.88 6.11 -4.87
N PHE A 610 -14.17 6.51 -5.94
CA PHE A 610 -12.75 6.25 -6.16
C PHE A 610 -11.97 7.53 -6.49
N CYS A 611 -10.76 7.68 -5.95
CA CYS A 611 -9.83 8.78 -6.27
C CYS A 611 -8.71 8.25 -7.17
N LEU A 612 -8.86 8.36 -8.48
CA LEU A 612 -7.87 7.83 -9.43
C LEU A 612 -6.56 8.62 -9.41
N THR A 613 -6.64 9.95 -9.25
CA THR A 613 -5.47 10.85 -9.27
C THR A 613 -4.63 10.76 -8.01
N CYS A 614 -5.24 10.44 -6.85
CA CYS A 614 -4.54 10.33 -5.57
C CYS A 614 -3.45 9.25 -5.56
N ALA A 615 -3.63 8.19 -6.36
CA ALA A 615 -2.68 7.07 -6.44
C ALA A 615 -1.47 7.32 -7.38
N ASN A 616 -1.41 8.47 -8.04
CA ASN A 616 -0.44 8.75 -9.10
C ASN A 616 0.68 9.74 -8.70
N VAL A 617 0.90 9.96 -7.41
CA VAL A 617 1.99 10.84 -6.93
C VAL A 617 3.34 10.14 -7.15
N ARG A 618 4.26 10.79 -7.87
CA ARG A 618 5.63 10.33 -8.11
C ARG A 618 6.62 11.34 -7.57
#